data_3b46e84b1d2ff758a3326c943ceb806f
#
_entry.id   3b46e84b1d2ff758a3326c943ceb806f
#
_cell.length_a   1.000
_cell.length_b   1.000
_cell.length_c   1.000
_cell.angle_alpha   90.00
_cell.angle_beta   90.00
_cell.angle_gamma   90.00
#
_symmetry.space_group_name_H-M   'P 1'
#
loop_
_entity.id
_entity.type
_entity.pdbx_description
1 polymer ?
#
loop_
_entity_poly.entity_id
_entity_poly.type
_entity_poly.pdbx_seq_one_letter_code
_entity_poly.pdbx_strand_id
1 'polypeptide(L)'
;RGLGDVYKRQVYLCFRAGEIGNGLFVLAVEAGAVYLFIKYKRKGKKEEAPKNPNTAILRTEAGGVQLGNPFRGVFVLGAAGSGKSESIAVPLLSEFVRMGFAGVVYDFKFPTLAKDVQSFVNAKGSVLRHFYLDFNNPAASYRVNPLNPRYLPNTSYAREYAQAIISNLMKESIKKPDFWTRSATDLLTACIWYLKEERPDICDLPHVLAMITSNDTALLKTLQKNVQTAQMTVSIYNAMERGADSQVSGVIGTLQGAIAQINTPELMFLFSGDDFSLDVNDPQNPIILTVGSYPTLTQTFAPLCSLVITVATKLMNQPDKHPSFVLLDEAPTVFIPNIEVLPNTGRSNKIATVIMCQDIAQLEDGYGREKADVLFASCNSHFYGRVASSKTAEILSKQFGKADKVYITSNEGRNTRKFGKTFGRSETIQERDVIKPSEFLNLQVGEFAGLAVESNKPTFRTRFKQAQRPQPAELKKPDFSGSVSDYYKRVRYDINKMLEIGGTAGEYDRDTMKLNETKRNFFGVEY
;
A
#
# COMPACT_ATOMS: atom_id res chain seq x y z
N ARG A 1 14.19 46.94 -17.07
CA ARG A 1 14.02 48.27 -16.38
C ARG A 1 14.15 49.47 -17.35
N GLY A 2 14.84 49.41 -18.50
CA GLY A 2 15.05 50.57 -19.39
C GLY A 2 13.88 50.95 -20.31
N LEU A 3 13.06 49.99 -20.78
CA LEU A 3 11.98 50.29 -21.73
C LEU A 3 10.77 51.00 -21.06
N GLY A 4 10.39 50.60 -19.82
CA GLY A 4 9.28 51.24 -19.09
C GLY A 4 9.49 52.72 -18.76
N ASP A 5 10.74 53.13 -18.53
CA ASP A 5 11.08 54.54 -18.23
C ASP A 5 11.07 55.42 -19.47
N VAL A 6 11.44 54.89 -20.64
CA VAL A 6 11.40 55.59 -21.93
C VAL A 6 9.95 55.85 -22.33
N TYR A 7 9.05 54.84 -22.18
CA TYR A 7 7.64 55.00 -22.50
C TYR A 7 6.90 55.97 -21.54
N LYS A 8 7.18 55.91 -20.24
CA LYS A 8 6.61 56.89 -19.27
C LYS A 8 7.02 58.32 -19.61
N ARG A 9 8.26 58.53 -20.05
CA ARG A 9 8.71 59.85 -20.54
C ARG A 9 7.96 60.28 -21.81
N GLN A 10 7.73 59.37 -22.75
CA GLN A 10 7.06 59.65 -24.01
C GLN A 10 5.57 60.01 -23.79
N VAL A 11 4.84 59.27 -22.94
CA VAL A 11 3.46 59.56 -22.53
C VAL A 11 3.39 60.91 -21.82
N TYR A 12 4.31 61.20 -20.90
CA TYR A 12 4.39 62.50 -20.20
C TYR A 12 4.66 63.65 -21.14
N LEU A 13 5.51 63.50 -22.16
CA LEU A 13 5.79 64.49 -23.17
C LEU A 13 4.56 64.79 -24.06
N CYS A 14 3.79 63.77 -24.47
CA CYS A 14 2.58 63.93 -25.25
C CYS A 14 1.49 64.68 -24.44
N PHE A 15 1.33 64.40 -23.18
CA PHE A 15 0.39 65.15 -22.31
C PHE A 15 0.84 66.60 -22.09
N ARG A 16 2.14 66.86 -21.99
CA ARG A 16 2.69 68.23 -21.80
C ARG A 16 2.63 69.08 -23.08
N ALA A 17 2.60 68.46 -24.25
CA ALA A 17 2.45 69.13 -25.54
C ALA A 17 1.00 69.42 -25.93
N GLY A 18 0.00 69.06 -25.08
CA GLY A 18 -1.40 69.26 -25.36
C GLY A 18 -2.03 68.27 -26.33
N GLU A 19 -1.29 67.23 -26.73
CA GLU A 19 -1.77 66.18 -27.63
C GLU A 19 -2.44 65.05 -26.85
N ILE A 20 -3.55 65.33 -26.22
CA ILE A 20 -4.31 64.39 -25.36
C ILE A 20 -4.72 63.12 -26.11
N GLY A 21 -5.07 63.23 -27.39
CA GLY A 21 -5.45 62.10 -28.26
C GLY A 21 -4.32 61.10 -28.46
N ASN A 22 -3.12 61.59 -28.70
CA ASN A 22 -1.91 60.76 -28.89
C ASN A 22 -1.50 60.08 -27.57
N GLY A 23 -1.60 60.76 -26.45
CA GLY A 23 -1.36 60.20 -25.12
C GLY A 23 -2.29 59.05 -24.75
N LEU A 24 -3.59 59.20 -25.05
CA LEU A 24 -4.60 58.16 -24.85
C LEU A 24 -4.42 56.96 -25.76
N PHE A 25 -3.99 57.20 -27.02
CA PHE A 25 -3.68 56.12 -27.96
C PHE A 25 -2.50 55.28 -27.50
N VAL A 26 -1.43 55.90 -27.02
CA VAL A 26 -0.23 55.17 -26.49
C VAL A 26 -0.64 54.34 -25.25
N LEU A 27 -1.43 54.87 -24.34
CA LEU A 27 -1.93 54.10 -23.17
C LEU A 27 -2.83 52.94 -23.58
N ALA A 28 -3.66 53.11 -24.61
CA ALA A 28 -4.52 52.02 -25.12
C ALA A 28 -3.67 50.90 -25.79
N VAL A 29 -2.62 51.26 -26.52
CA VAL A 29 -1.67 50.29 -27.11
C VAL A 29 -0.88 49.52 -26.03
N GLU A 30 -0.43 50.22 -24.98
CA GLU A 30 0.23 49.59 -23.83
C GLU A 30 -0.69 48.64 -23.08
N ALA A 31 -1.91 49.09 -22.79
CA ALA A 31 -2.92 48.22 -22.13
C ALA A 31 -3.24 47.02 -23.00
N GLY A 32 -3.32 47.16 -24.32
CA GLY A 32 -3.51 46.09 -25.27
C GLY A 32 -2.29 45.12 -25.30
N ALA A 33 -1.09 45.65 -25.31
CA ALA A 33 0.15 44.84 -25.27
C ALA A 33 0.31 44.09 -23.94
N VAL A 34 0.00 44.74 -22.81
CA VAL A 34 -0.01 44.08 -21.50
C VAL A 34 -1.13 43.03 -21.42
N TYR A 35 -2.32 43.31 -21.95
CA TYR A 35 -3.40 42.33 -22.02
C TYR A 35 -3.03 41.12 -22.89
N LEU A 36 -2.43 41.35 -24.07
CA LEU A 36 -1.96 40.29 -24.95
C LEU A 36 -0.83 39.50 -24.31
N PHE A 37 0.10 40.15 -23.61
CA PHE A 37 1.19 39.49 -22.88
C PHE A 37 0.66 38.66 -21.71
N ILE A 38 -0.32 39.17 -20.96
CA ILE A 38 -0.99 38.42 -19.88
C ILE A 38 -1.79 37.26 -20.47
N LYS A 39 -2.51 37.48 -21.59
CA LYS A 39 -3.26 36.44 -22.30
C LYS A 39 -2.34 35.40 -22.92
N TYR A 40 -1.17 35.79 -23.45
CA TYR A 40 -0.14 34.89 -23.96
C TYR A 40 0.55 34.10 -22.83
N LYS A 41 0.84 34.76 -21.70
CA LYS A 41 1.35 34.09 -20.50
C LYS A 41 0.29 33.18 -19.83
N ARG A 42 -1.01 33.54 -19.95
CA ARG A 42 -2.15 32.70 -19.49
C ARG A 42 -2.50 31.57 -20.45
N LYS A 43 -2.15 31.66 -21.74
CA LYS A 43 -2.01 30.48 -22.58
C LYS A 43 -0.77 29.72 -22.08
N GLY A 44 -0.91 29.14 -20.90
CA GLY A 44 0.08 28.23 -20.35
C GLY A 44 0.52 27.30 -21.47
N LYS A 45 1.84 27.03 -21.56
CA LYS A 45 2.35 25.95 -22.39
C LYS A 45 1.35 24.80 -22.24
N LYS A 46 0.69 24.38 -23.32
CA LYS A 46 -0.06 23.12 -23.33
C LYS A 46 0.93 22.11 -22.79
N GLU A 47 0.63 21.53 -21.63
CA GLU A 47 1.44 20.42 -21.13
C GLU A 47 1.53 19.44 -22.30
N GLU A 48 2.74 19.16 -22.76
CA GLU A 48 2.94 18.15 -23.79
C GLU A 48 2.33 16.85 -23.28
N ALA A 49 1.53 16.21 -24.10
CA ALA A 49 0.98 14.91 -23.77
C ALA A 49 2.15 13.97 -23.39
N PRO A 50 2.02 13.18 -22.32
CA PRO A 50 3.10 12.31 -21.89
C PRO A 50 3.47 11.34 -23.01
N LYS A 51 4.79 11.23 -23.27
CA LYS A 51 5.32 10.32 -24.29
C LYS A 51 5.10 8.85 -23.95
N ASN A 52 4.96 8.53 -22.66
CA ASN A 52 4.73 7.17 -22.16
C ASN A 52 3.25 7.01 -21.75
N PRO A 53 2.50 6.05 -22.30
CA PRO A 53 1.10 5.80 -21.94
C PRO A 53 0.90 5.43 -20.47
N ASN A 54 1.93 4.92 -19.81
CA ASN A 54 1.91 4.57 -18.38
C ASN A 54 2.26 5.74 -17.46
N THR A 55 2.23 6.99 -17.94
CA THR A 55 2.50 8.17 -17.12
C THR A 55 1.29 8.51 -16.27
N ALA A 56 1.46 8.49 -14.95
CA ALA A 56 0.47 9.03 -14.01
C ALA A 56 0.66 10.55 -13.83
N ILE A 57 -0.43 11.31 -13.87
CA ILE A 57 -0.40 12.78 -13.77
C ILE A 57 -1.12 13.23 -12.50
N LEU A 58 -0.36 13.69 -11.52
CA LEU A 58 -0.91 14.28 -10.31
C LEU A 58 -1.11 15.78 -10.50
N ARG A 59 -2.35 16.24 -10.49
CA ARG A 59 -2.70 17.64 -10.71
C ARG A 59 -2.33 18.50 -9.52
N THR A 60 -1.78 19.68 -9.78
CA THR A 60 -1.40 20.67 -8.77
C THR A 60 -1.98 22.04 -9.10
N GLU A 61 -1.84 23.00 -8.18
CA GLU A 61 -2.21 24.40 -8.45
C GLU A 61 -1.34 25.02 -9.56
N ALA A 62 -0.10 24.53 -9.73
CA ALA A 62 0.89 25.01 -10.69
C ALA A 62 1.13 24.03 -11.87
N GLY A 63 0.05 23.41 -12.38
CA GLY A 63 0.12 22.36 -13.41
C GLY A 63 0.28 20.95 -12.81
N GLY A 64 0.68 19.96 -13.60
CA GLY A 64 0.81 18.58 -13.14
C GLY A 64 2.24 18.20 -12.74
N VAL A 65 2.38 17.25 -11.82
CA VAL A 65 3.59 16.46 -11.59
C VAL A 65 3.39 15.13 -12.33
N GLN A 66 4.22 14.86 -13.32
CA GLN A 66 4.16 13.63 -14.11
C GLN A 66 5.08 12.58 -13.49
N LEU A 67 4.55 11.40 -13.24
CA LEU A 67 5.32 10.20 -12.93
C LEU A 67 5.42 9.40 -14.23
N GLY A 68 6.49 9.62 -14.99
CA GLY A 68 6.70 9.01 -16.31
C GLY A 68 6.84 7.49 -16.25
N ASN A 69 7.26 6.98 -15.09
CA ASN A 69 7.41 5.54 -14.85
C ASN A 69 7.02 5.20 -13.40
N PRO A 70 5.74 4.97 -13.10
CA PRO A 70 5.27 4.67 -11.75
C PRO A 70 5.80 3.33 -11.22
N PHE A 71 6.31 2.45 -12.10
CA PHE A 71 6.88 1.15 -11.73
C PHE A 71 8.23 1.26 -10.98
N ARG A 72 8.78 2.47 -10.81
CA ARG A 72 9.99 2.72 -10.01
C ARG A 72 9.73 2.88 -8.51
N GLY A 73 8.52 2.59 -8.06
CA GLY A 73 8.13 2.76 -6.66
C GLY A 73 7.88 4.22 -6.26
N VAL A 74 6.85 4.40 -5.45
CA VAL A 74 6.41 5.69 -4.91
C VAL A 74 6.33 5.57 -3.39
N PHE A 75 7.02 6.46 -2.69
CA PHE A 75 6.97 6.56 -1.23
C PHE A 75 6.26 7.84 -0.81
N VAL A 76 5.25 7.72 0.04
CA VAL A 76 4.46 8.87 0.53
C VAL A 76 4.53 8.93 2.04
N LEU A 77 5.06 10.03 2.56
CA LEU A 77 5.21 10.24 3.99
C LEU A 77 4.55 11.54 4.42
N GLY A 78 3.86 11.50 5.56
CA GLY A 78 3.28 12.69 6.17
C GLY A 78 2.37 12.33 7.34
N ALA A 79 2.36 13.14 8.37
CA ALA A 79 1.57 12.94 9.57
C ALA A 79 0.06 12.79 9.28
N ALA A 80 -0.70 12.34 10.27
CA ALA A 80 -2.15 12.31 10.18
C ALA A 80 -2.71 13.70 9.81
N GLY A 81 -3.68 13.74 8.90
CA GLY A 81 -4.26 14.99 8.42
C GLY A 81 -3.37 15.82 7.48
N SER A 82 -2.22 15.32 7.02
CA SER A 82 -1.39 16.01 6.01
C SER A 82 -2.01 16.01 4.60
N GLY A 83 -3.02 15.19 4.36
CA GLY A 83 -3.70 15.06 3.06
C GLY A 83 -3.16 13.94 2.18
N LYS A 84 -2.37 12.98 2.70
CA LYS A 84 -1.79 11.86 1.92
C LYS A 84 -2.82 11.14 1.05
N SER A 85 -3.90 10.66 1.67
CA SER A 85 -4.90 9.86 0.97
C SER A 85 -5.60 10.69 -0.11
N GLU A 86 -6.12 11.87 0.23
CA GLU A 86 -6.88 12.73 -0.69
C GLU A 86 -6.05 13.36 -1.81
N SER A 87 -4.80 13.73 -1.51
CA SER A 87 -3.95 14.49 -2.44
C SER A 87 -3.00 13.62 -3.25
N ILE A 88 -2.68 12.39 -2.79
CA ILE A 88 -1.73 11.51 -3.46
C ILE A 88 -2.33 10.14 -3.76
N ALA A 89 -2.86 9.40 -2.74
CA ALA A 89 -3.34 8.03 -2.96
C ALA A 89 -4.54 7.98 -3.92
N VAL A 90 -5.57 8.75 -3.65
CA VAL A 90 -6.80 8.77 -4.48
C VAL A 90 -6.52 9.27 -5.91
N PRO A 91 -5.73 10.35 -6.13
CA PRO A 91 -5.28 10.71 -7.48
C PRO A 91 -4.47 9.61 -8.19
N LEU A 92 -3.57 8.90 -7.50
CA LEU A 92 -2.85 7.77 -8.09
C LEU A 92 -3.78 6.62 -8.47
N LEU A 93 -4.73 6.25 -7.58
CA LEU A 93 -5.74 5.23 -7.87
C LEU A 93 -6.57 5.60 -9.10
N SER A 94 -7.01 6.87 -9.19
CA SER A 94 -7.73 7.38 -10.37
C SER A 94 -6.92 7.22 -11.65
N GLU A 95 -5.62 7.53 -11.62
CA GLU A 95 -4.74 7.40 -12.77
C GLU A 95 -4.47 5.92 -13.12
N PHE A 96 -4.28 5.05 -12.13
CA PHE A 96 -4.07 3.62 -12.36
C PHE A 96 -5.31 2.96 -12.97
N VAL A 97 -6.50 3.26 -12.44
CA VAL A 97 -7.77 2.77 -13.03
C VAL A 97 -7.97 3.32 -14.45
N ARG A 98 -7.66 4.61 -14.69
CA ARG A 98 -7.73 5.22 -16.02
C ARG A 98 -6.80 4.52 -17.03
N MET A 99 -5.62 4.09 -16.59
CA MET A 99 -4.65 3.33 -17.40
C MET A 99 -5.02 1.85 -17.53
N GLY A 100 -6.06 1.38 -16.85
CA GLY A 100 -6.49 0.00 -16.85
C GLY A 100 -5.62 -0.94 -16.02
N PHE A 101 -4.84 -0.44 -15.07
CA PHE A 101 -3.99 -1.28 -14.23
C PHE A 101 -4.82 -2.12 -13.26
N ALA A 102 -4.56 -3.41 -13.24
CA ALA A 102 -5.01 -4.28 -12.14
C ALA A 102 -4.29 -3.94 -10.83
N GLY A 103 -4.78 -4.37 -9.67
CA GLY A 103 -4.00 -4.06 -8.49
C GLY A 103 -4.55 -4.53 -7.15
N VAL A 104 -3.73 -4.29 -6.13
CA VAL A 104 -4.04 -4.54 -4.73
C VAL A 104 -3.99 -3.23 -3.95
N VAL A 105 -5.03 -2.97 -3.18
CA VAL A 105 -5.13 -1.82 -2.26
C VAL A 105 -5.28 -2.32 -0.84
N TYR A 106 -4.37 -1.96 0.04
CA TYR A 106 -4.55 -2.11 1.47
C TYR A 106 -5.22 -0.84 2.01
N ASP A 107 -6.48 -0.95 2.39
CA ASP A 107 -7.30 0.17 2.91
C ASP A 107 -7.31 0.09 4.45
N PHE A 108 -6.44 0.87 5.10
CA PHE A 108 -6.31 0.88 6.56
C PHE A 108 -7.55 1.44 7.27
N LYS A 109 -8.32 2.25 6.58
CA LYS A 109 -9.56 2.85 7.11
C LYS A 109 -10.76 2.41 6.27
N PHE A 110 -10.88 1.10 6.08
CA PHE A 110 -11.96 0.54 5.27
C PHE A 110 -13.34 1.08 5.73
N PRO A 111 -14.23 1.49 4.81
CA PRO A 111 -14.17 1.29 3.36
C PRO A 111 -13.77 2.55 2.56
N THR A 112 -12.85 3.37 3.06
CA THR A 112 -12.55 4.69 2.45
C THR A 112 -12.01 4.55 1.03
N LEU A 113 -10.84 3.90 0.85
CA LEU A 113 -10.25 3.72 -0.48
C LEU A 113 -11.03 2.71 -1.32
N ALA A 114 -11.67 1.72 -0.69
CA ALA A 114 -12.54 0.78 -1.39
C ALA A 114 -13.68 1.48 -2.16
N LYS A 115 -14.33 2.47 -1.55
CA LYS A 115 -15.37 3.29 -2.20
C LYS A 115 -14.81 4.15 -3.33
N ASP A 116 -13.60 4.68 -3.16
CA ASP A 116 -12.93 5.45 -4.21
C ASP A 116 -12.60 4.55 -5.42
N VAL A 117 -12.01 3.37 -5.19
CA VAL A 117 -11.76 2.38 -6.24
C VAL A 117 -13.05 2.01 -6.96
N GLN A 118 -14.13 1.71 -6.21
CA GLN A 118 -15.43 1.37 -6.80
C GLN A 118 -15.98 2.52 -7.66
N SER A 119 -15.84 3.77 -7.21
CA SER A 119 -16.25 4.96 -7.96
C SER A 119 -15.49 5.07 -9.30
N PHE A 120 -14.18 4.84 -9.30
CA PHE A 120 -13.36 4.90 -10.51
C PHE A 120 -13.63 3.72 -11.46
N VAL A 121 -13.82 2.51 -10.91
CA VAL A 121 -14.17 1.33 -11.71
C VAL A 121 -15.55 1.45 -12.34
N ASN A 122 -16.52 2.06 -11.67
CA ASN A 122 -17.85 2.32 -12.22
C ASN A 122 -17.85 3.40 -13.29
N ALA A 123 -16.76 4.15 -13.47
CA ALA A 123 -16.66 5.17 -14.49
C ALA A 123 -16.75 4.56 -15.89
N LYS A 124 -17.39 5.29 -16.81
CA LYS A 124 -17.58 4.85 -18.20
C LYS A 124 -16.24 4.53 -18.87
N GLY A 125 -16.11 3.32 -19.39
CA GLY A 125 -14.93 2.85 -20.13
C GLY A 125 -13.94 2.03 -19.30
N SER A 126 -14.15 1.81 -18.01
CA SER A 126 -13.37 0.85 -17.24
C SER A 126 -13.78 -0.58 -17.59
N VAL A 127 -12.79 -1.45 -17.78
CA VAL A 127 -12.98 -2.89 -18.00
C VAL A 127 -12.64 -3.71 -16.76
N LEU A 128 -12.19 -3.04 -15.70
CA LEU A 128 -11.77 -3.67 -14.47
C LEU A 128 -12.98 -4.02 -13.60
N ARG A 129 -12.85 -5.10 -12.86
CA ARG A 129 -13.79 -5.47 -11.78
C ARG A 129 -13.14 -5.22 -10.44
N HIS A 130 -13.94 -4.82 -9.46
CA HIS A 130 -13.47 -4.55 -8.10
C HIS A 130 -14.04 -5.60 -7.13
N PHE A 131 -13.14 -6.22 -6.39
CA PHE A 131 -13.43 -7.11 -5.26
C PHE A 131 -12.84 -6.54 -3.98
N TYR A 132 -13.45 -6.85 -2.85
CA TYR A 132 -12.95 -6.37 -1.56
C TYR A 132 -13.18 -7.40 -0.45
N LEU A 133 -12.33 -7.34 0.56
CA LEU A 133 -12.43 -8.13 1.78
C LEU A 133 -12.72 -7.20 2.95
N ASP A 134 -13.84 -7.45 3.62
CA ASP A 134 -14.27 -6.76 4.84
C ASP A 134 -14.28 -7.75 6.00
N PHE A 135 -13.21 -7.80 6.75
CA PHE A 135 -13.05 -8.72 7.89
C PHE A 135 -13.98 -8.40 9.06
N ASN A 136 -14.52 -7.17 9.13
CA ASN A 136 -15.43 -6.76 10.19
C ASN A 136 -16.91 -7.06 9.86
N ASN A 137 -17.24 -7.26 8.59
CA ASN A 137 -18.57 -7.58 8.14
C ASN A 137 -18.56 -8.70 7.07
N PRO A 138 -18.33 -9.96 7.47
CA PRO A 138 -18.23 -11.08 6.55
C PRO A 138 -19.45 -11.26 5.64
N ALA A 139 -20.64 -10.91 6.13
CA ALA A 139 -21.87 -10.99 5.33
C ALA A 139 -21.94 -9.99 4.17
N ALA A 140 -21.08 -8.99 4.15
CA ALA A 140 -20.97 -7.99 3.09
C ALA A 140 -19.62 -8.06 2.36
N SER A 141 -18.84 -9.11 2.53
CA SER A 141 -17.52 -9.31 1.97
C SER A 141 -17.51 -10.42 0.92
N TYR A 142 -16.63 -10.30 -0.06
CA TYR A 142 -16.26 -11.45 -0.88
C TYR A 142 -15.42 -12.43 -0.08
N ARG A 143 -15.37 -13.69 -0.53
CA ARG A 143 -14.59 -14.77 0.09
C ARG A 143 -13.43 -15.16 -0.81
N VAL A 144 -12.34 -15.59 -0.20
CA VAL A 144 -11.15 -16.00 -0.93
C VAL A 144 -10.43 -17.12 -0.19
N ASN A 145 -9.87 -18.08 -0.92
CA ASN A 145 -8.97 -19.07 -0.36
C ASN A 145 -7.51 -18.79 -0.76
N PRO A 146 -6.71 -18.11 0.09
CA PRO A 146 -5.31 -17.82 -0.19
C PRO A 146 -4.41 -19.07 -0.12
N LEU A 147 -4.88 -20.16 0.47
CA LEU A 147 -4.17 -21.43 0.54
C LEU A 147 -4.66 -22.46 -0.49
N ASN A 148 -5.43 -22.01 -1.49
CA ASN A 148 -5.82 -22.88 -2.60
C ASN A 148 -4.59 -23.56 -3.18
N PRO A 149 -4.60 -24.91 -3.42
CA PRO A 149 -3.47 -25.67 -3.96
C PRO A 149 -2.78 -25.05 -5.18
N ARG A 150 -3.53 -24.36 -6.04
CA ARG A 150 -2.99 -23.65 -7.22
C ARG A 150 -1.99 -22.53 -6.87
N TYR A 151 -2.01 -22.00 -5.65
CA TYR A 151 -1.11 -20.95 -5.19
C TYR A 151 0.09 -21.50 -4.39
N LEU A 152 0.21 -22.82 -4.27
CA LEU A 152 1.22 -23.54 -3.49
C LEU A 152 2.08 -24.46 -4.37
N PRO A 153 2.89 -23.91 -5.29
CA PRO A 153 3.68 -24.73 -6.23
C PRO A 153 4.78 -25.55 -5.53
N ASN A 154 5.26 -25.11 -4.37
CA ASN A 154 6.26 -25.82 -3.57
C ASN A 154 6.23 -25.38 -2.09
N THR A 155 7.00 -26.07 -1.25
CA THR A 155 7.05 -25.84 0.21
C THR A 155 7.51 -24.44 0.60
N SER A 156 8.33 -23.77 -0.24
CA SER A 156 8.79 -22.40 0.04
C SER A 156 7.63 -21.39 0.05
N TYR A 157 6.63 -21.59 -0.83
CA TYR A 157 5.42 -20.76 -0.83
C TYR A 157 4.61 -20.97 0.46
N ALA A 158 4.40 -22.22 0.86
CA ALA A 158 3.72 -22.54 2.12
C ALA A 158 4.43 -21.89 3.32
N ARG A 159 5.76 -21.91 3.32
CA ARG A 159 6.58 -21.28 4.38
C ARG A 159 6.42 -19.76 4.42
N GLU A 160 6.43 -19.08 3.28
CA GLU A 160 6.23 -17.63 3.25
C GLU A 160 4.81 -17.25 3.65
N TYR A 161 3.80 -18.05 3.29
CA TYR A 161 2.42 -17.80 3.72
C TYR A 161 2.26 -18.01 5.23
N ALA A 162 2.89 -19.05 5.78
CA ALA A 162 2.97 -19.25 7.23
C ALA A 162 3.69 -18.07 7.92
N GLN A 163 4.80 -17.60 7.35
CA GLN A 163 5.54 -16.46 7.88
C GLN A 163 4.70 -15.16 7.84
N ALA A 164 3.91 -14.94 6.79
CA ALA A 164 3.02 -13.78 6.71
C ALA A 164 2.03 -13.75 7.88
N ILE A 165 1.49 -14.90 8.27
CA ILE A 165 0.60 -15.03 9.41
C ILE A 165 1.37 -14.82 10.72
N ILE A 166 2.42 -15.62 10.95
CA ILE A 166 3.15 -15.67 12.24
C ILE A 166 3.81 -14.35 12.56
N SER A 167 4.45 -13.68 11.58
CA SER A 167 5.12 -12.40 11.83
C SER A 167 4.15 -11.28 12.26
N ASN A 168 2.90 -11.32 11.82
CA ASN A 168 1.88 -10.35 12.26
C ASN A 168 1.24 -10.73 13.60
N LEU A 169 1.15 -12.03 13.92
CA LEU A 169 0.68 -12.51 15.22
C LEU A 169 1.73 -12.32 16.32
N MET A 170 3.00 -12.48 15.99
CA MET A 170 4.15 -12.45 16.90
C MET A 170 5.16 -11.40 16.44
N LYS A 171 4.81 -10.13 16.53
CA LYS A 171 5.58 -9.00 15.95
C LYS A 171 7.04 -8.93 16.38
N GLU A 172 7.36 -9.36 17.60
CA GLU A 172 8.76 -9.42 18.07
C GLU A 172 9.64 -10.30 17.18
N SER A 173 9.06 -11.30 16.52
CA SER A 173 9.75 -12.21 15.61
C SER A 173 10.27 -11.53 14.34
N ILE A 174 9.70 -10.39 13.95
CA ILE A 174 10.16 -9.61 12.79
C ILE A 174 11.59 -9.11 13.04
N LYS A 175 11.86 -8.63 14.26
CA LYS A 175 13.17 -8.08 14.64
C LYS A 175 14.13 -9.18 15.10
N LYS A 176 13.63 -10.17 15.84
CA LYS A 176 14.46 -11.25 16.42
C LYS A 176 13.66 -12.56 16.50
N PRO A 177 13.69 -13.38 15.45
CA PRO A 177 13.01 -14.68 15.49
C PRO A 177 13.71 -15.61 16.51
N ASP A 178 12.93 -16.11 17.46
CA ASP A 178 13.37 -17.07 18.47
C ASP A 178 13.06 -18.51 18.08
N PHE A 179 13.36 -19.45 18.97
CA PHE A 179 13.09 -20.89 18.75
C PHE A 179 11.58 -21.14 18.62
N TRP A 180 10.76 -20.55 19.48
CA TRP A 180 9.32 -20.79 19.52
C TRP A 180 8.64 -20.32 18.24
N THR A 181 8.97 -19.12 17.79
CA THR A 181 8.45 -18.54 16.55
C THR A 181 8.84 -19.35 15.32
N ARG A 182 10.10 -19.82 15.25
CA ARG A 182 10.55 -20.67 14.14
C ARG A 182 9.82 -22.00 14.12
N SER A 183 9.70 -22.67 15.29
CA SER A 183 8.98 -23.92 15.41
C SER A 183 7.49 -23.78 15.10
N ALA A 184 6.86 -22.69 15.52
CA ALA A 184 5.47 -22.37 15.17
C ALA A 184 5.30 -22.17 13.65
N THR A 185 6.25 -21.49 13.00
CA THR A 185 6.26 -21.30 11.53
C THR A 185 6.43 -22.63 10.81
N ASP A 186 7.34 -23.49 11.28
CA ASP A 186 7.57 -24.82 10.70
C ASP A 186 6.33 -25.71 10.82
N LEU A 187 5.67 -25.72 11.98
CA LEU A 187 4.46 -26.49 12.21
C LEU A 187 3.29 -25.98 11.34
N LEU A 188 3.09 -24.66 11.27
CA LEU A 188 2.06 -24.07 10.41
C LEU A 188 2.33 -24.39 8.93
N THR A 189 3.60 -24.31 8.51
CA THR A 189 4.03 -24.68 7.14
C THR A 189 3.71 -26.14 6.85
N ALA A 190 4.00 -27.04 7.80
CA ALA A 190 3.72 -28.46 7.65
C ALA A 190 2.22 -28.74 7.53
N CYS A 191 1.37 -28.06 8.32
CA CYS A 191 -0.08 -28.22 8.21
C CYS A 191 -0.61 -27.76 6.86
N ILE A 192 -0.17 -26.58 6.37
CA ILE A 192 -0.53 -26.06 5.05
C ILE A 192 -0.11 -27.05 3.96
N TRP A 193 1.14 -27.52 4.00
CA TRP A 193 1.68 -28.40 2.99
C TRP A 193 1.04 -29.78 3.02
N TYR A 194 0.74 -30.32 4.22
CA TYR A 194 0.03 -31.59 4.37
C TYR A 194 -1.34 -31.55 3.70
N LEU A 195 -2.15 -30.51 3.98
CA LEU A 195 -3.46 -30.38 3.34
C LEU A 195 -3.33 -30.22 1.82
N LYS A 196 -2.35 -29.46 1.34
CA LYS A 196 -2.11 -29.30 -0.10
C LYS A 196 -1.82 -30.63 -0.81
N GLU A 197 -1.02 -31.50 -0.21
CA GLU A 197 -0.59 -32.77 -0.84
C GLU A 197 -1.61 -33.89 -0.64
N GLU A 198 -2.14 -34.04 0.60
CA GLU A 198 -2.93 -35.21 0.97
C GLU A 198 -4.45 -34.94 0.91
N ARG A 199 -4.85 -33.67 1.08
CA ARG A 199 -6.27 -33.27 1.11
C ARG A 199 -6.48 -31.92 0.41
N PRO A 200 -6.19 -31.84 -0.89
CA PRO A 200 -6.36 -30.60 -1.65
C PRO A 200 -7.80 -30.06 -1.68
N ASP A 201 -8.76 -30.94 -1.45
CA ASP A 201 -10.20 -30.63 -1.36
C ASP A 201 -10.56 -29.74 -0.17
N ILE A 202 -9.76 -29.76 0.90
CA ILE A 202 -9.94 -28.96 2.12
C ILE A 202 -8.70 -28.13 2.45
N CYS A 203 -7.88 -27.82 1.45
CA CYS A 203 -6.70 -26.98 1.65
C CYS A 203 -7.10 -25.49 1.67
N ASP A 204 -7.50 -25.04 2.85
CA ASP A 204 -7.84 -23.66 3.15
C ASP A 204 -7.40 -23.28 4.57
N LEU A 205 -7.43 -21.97 4.88
CA LEU A 205 -7.01 -21.48 6.19
C LEU A 205 -7.89 -22.03 7.35
N PRO A 206 -9.22 -22.10 7.23
CA PRO A 206 -10.07 -22.68 8.26
C PRO A 206 -9.67 -24.11 8.66
N HIS A 207 -9.41 -24.99 7.69
CA HIS A 207 -9.02 -26.38 7.96
C HIS A 207 -7.60 -26.45 8.55
N VAL A 208 -6.67 -25.61 8.10
CA VAL A 208 -5.33 -25.50 8.69
C VAL A 208 -5.42 -25.12 10.17
N LEU A 209 -6.23 -24.10 10.52
CA LEU A 209 -6.37 -23.67 11.91
C LEU A 209 -7.10 -24.72 12.77
N ALA A 210 -8.13 -25.39 12.22
CA ALA A 210 -8.80 -26.49 12.89
C ALA A 210 -7.85 -27.68 13.15
N MET A 211 -6.95 -28.00 12.21
CA MET A 211 -5.94 -29.03 12.36
C MET A 211 -4.97 -28.70 13.51
N ILE A 212 -4.48 -27.45 13.60
CA ILE A 212 -3.58 -27.01 14.69
C ILE A 212 -4.27 -27.01 16.05
N THR A 213 -5.58 -26.72 16.11
CA THR A 213 -6.34 -26.68 17.35
C THR A 213 -7.00 -28.02 17.72
N SER A 214 -6.62 -29.10 17.03
CA SER A 214 -7.08 -30.46 17.31
C SER A 214 -6.22 -31.14 18.38
N ASN A 215 -6.26 -32.47 18.43
CA ASN A 215 -5.41 -33.26 19.33
C ASN A 215 -3.94 -33.26 18.89
N ASP A 216 -3.03 -32.83 19.76
CA ASP A 216 -1.59 -32.63 19.47
C ASP A 216 -0.91 -33.92 18.98
N THR A 217 -1.20 -35.05 19.64
CA THR A 217 -0.61 -36.36 19.26
C THR A 217 -1.12 -36.83 17.89
N ALA A 218 -2.44 -36.69 17.64
CA ALA A 218 -3.01 -37.07 16.36
C ALA A 218 -2.48 -36.17 15.23
N LEU A 219 -2.35 -34.86 15.47
CA LEU A 219 -1.74 -33.90 14.56
C LEU A 219 -0.32 -34.33 14.18
N LEU A 220 0.57 -34.52 15.16
CA LEU A 220 1.96 -34.86 14.91
C LEU A 220 2.12 -36.21 14.20
N LYS A 221 1.36 -37.24 14.60
CA LYS A 221 1.34 -38.53 13.92
C LYS A 221 0.87 -38.43 12.47
N THR A 222 -0.13 -37.58 12.22
CA THR A 222 -0.65 -37.38 10.87
C THR A 222 0.40 -36.70 9.97
N LEU A 223 1.11 -35.70 10.48
CA LEU A 223 2.18 -35.03 9.73
C LEU A 223 3.36 -35.96 9.38
N GLN A 224 3.53 -37.10 10.09
CA GLN A 224 4.53 -38.10 9.75
C GLN A 224 4.13 -38.98 8.55
N LYS A 225 2.86 -38.99 8.14
CA LYS A 225 2.39 -39.75 6.98
C LYS A 225 2.96 -39.24 5.63
N ASN A 226 3.37 -37.95 5.59
CA ASN A 226 4.00 -37.36 4.40
C ASN A 226 5.47 -37.02 4.68
N VAL A 227 6.37 -37.40 3.77
CA VAL A 227 7.84 -37.31 3.95
C VAL A 227 8.29 -35.85 4.19
N GLN A 228 7.73 -34.89 3.46
CA GLN A 228 8.14 -33.47 3.56
C GLN A 228 7.67 -32.85 4.88
N THR A 229 6.44 -33.13 5.29
CA THR A 229 5.91 -32.60 6.57
C THR A 229 6.56 -33.28 7.77
N ALA A 230 6.92 -34.55 7.67
CA ALA A 230 7.72 -35.26 8.67
C ALA A 230 9.08 -34.58 8.89
N GLN A 231 9.78 -34.20 7.80
CA GLN A 231 11.04 -33.44 7.90
C GLN A 231 10.87 -32.08 8.57
N MET A 232 9.82 -31.35 8.25
CA MET A 232 9.53 -30.03 8.85
C MET A 232 9.26 -30.11 10.34
N THR A 233 8.68 -31.21 10.81
CA THR A 233 8.24 -31.41 12.21
C THR A 233 9.11 -32.40 12.99
N VAL A 234 10.27 -32.84 12.43
CA VAL A 234 11.13 -33.85 13.04
C VAL A 234 11.56 -33.53 14.47
N SER A 235 11.85 -32.26 14.75
CA SER A 235 12.31 -31.84 16.09
C SER A 235 11.22 -32.00 17.14
N ILE A 236 9.99 -31.55 16.84
CA ILE A 236 8.87 -31.63 17.76
C ILE A 236 8.33 -33.07 17.87
N TYR A 237 8.34 -33.82 16.76
CA TYR A 237 7.94 -35.23 16.78
C TYR A 237 8.91 -36.10 17.62
N ASN A 238 10.21 -35.91 17.45
CA ASN A 238 11.20 -36.60 18.28
C ASN A 238 11.13 -36.21 19.76
N ALA A 239 10.74 -34.96 20.07
CA ALA A 239 10.48 -34.55 21.45
C ALA A 239 9.30 -35.34 22.04
N MET A 240 8.21 -35.51 21.28
CA MET A 240 7.05 -36.29 21.67
C MET A 240 7.41 -37.74 21.92
N GLU A 241 8.14 -38.41 21.00
CA GLU A 241 8.55 -39.80 21.15
C GLU A 241 9.49 -40.04 22.35
N ARG A 242 10.22 -39.04 22.79
CA ARG A 242 11.08 -39.07 23.98
C ARG A 242 10.34 -38.71 25.28
N GLY A 243 9.04 -38.43 25.24
CA GLY A 243 8.26 -38.00 26.39
C GLY A 243 8.59 -36.60 26.89
N ALA A 244 9.11 -35.73 26.02
CA ALA A 244 9.39 -34.32 26.36
C ALA A 244 8.12 -33.46 26.19
N ASP A 245 7.05 -33.83 26.89
CA ASP A 245 5.72 -33.22 26.73
C ASP A 245 5.68 -31.71 26.94
N SER A 246 6.51 -31.18 27.84
CA SER A 246 6.60 -29.73 28.07
C SER A 246 7.13 -28.98 26.84
N GLN A 247 8.06 -29.55 26.07
CA GLN A 247 8.57 -28.94 24.85
C GLN A 247 7.51 -29.00 23.74
N VAL A 248 6.84 -30.13 23.59
CA VAL A 248 5.77 -30.32 22.60
C VAL A 248 4.63 -29.33 22.87
N SER A 249 4.10 -29.36 24.10
CA SER A 249 3.02 -28.46 24.51
C SER A 249 3.43 -26.97 24.43
N GLY A 250 4.70 -26.66 24.68
CA GLY A 250 5.23 -25.31 24.55
C GLY A 250 5.18 -24.79 23.11
N VAL A 251 5.60 -25.59 22.13
CA VAL A 251 5.56 -25.20 20.70
C VAL A 251 4.13 -25.11 20.19
N ILE A 252 3.34 -26.17 20.40
CA ILE A 252 1.95 -26.21 19.92
C ILE A 252 1.11 -25.14 20.62
N GLY A 253 1.23 -25.02 21.94
CA GLY A 253 0.51 -24.00 22.73
C GLY A 253 0.87 -22.56 22.31
N THR A 254 2.14 -22.31 21.95
CA THR A 254 2.56 -21.00 21.40
C THR A 254 1.81 -20.69 20.10
N LEU A 255 1.74 -21.66 19.18
CA LEU A 255 1.03 -21.48 17.92
C LEU A 255 -0.48 -21.36 18.14
N GLN A 256 -1.08 -22.25 18.95
CA GLN A 256 -2.51 -22.21 19.29
C GLN A 256 -2.90 -20.88 19.93
N GLY A 257 -2.11 -20.38 20.88
CA GLY A 257 -2.32 -19.08 21.52
C GLY A 257 -2.24 -17.91 20.52
N ALA A 258 -1.27 -17.96 19.61
CA ALA A 258 -1.12 -16.93 18.59
C ALA A 258 -2.30 -16.90 17.62
N ILE A 259 -2.76 -18.06 17.11
CA ILE A 259 -3.84 -18.13 16.12
C ILE A 259 -5.24 -17.95 16.73
N ALA A 260 -5.39 -18.01 18.04
CA ALA A 260 -6.70 -17.92 18.71
C ALA A 260 -7.48 -16.65 18.31
N GLN A 261 -6.78 -15.52 18.13
CA GLN A 261 -7.42 -14.25 17.78
C GLN A 261 -7.95 -14.19 16.34
N ILE A 262 -7.48 -15.06 15.44
CA ILE A 262 -7.96 -15.15 14.05
C ILE A 262 -8.85 -16.37 13.81
N ASN A 263 -8.94 -17.29 14.75
CA ASN A 263 -9.71 -18.52 14.62
C ASN A 263 -11.16 -18.31 15.11
N THR A 264 -11.89 -17.40 14.46
CA THR A 264 -13.32 -17.17 14.74
C THR A 264 -14.19 -17.64 13.57
N PRO A 265 -15.43 -18.06 13.82
CA PRO A 265 -16.33 -18.54 12.76
C PRO A 265 -16.49 -17.54 11.62
N GLU A 266 -16.59 -16.24 11.95
CA GLU A 266 -16.80 -15.16 11.01
C GLU A 266 -15.58 -14.98 10.09
N LEU A 267 -14.36 -14.96 10.65
CA LEU A 267 -13.13 -14.82 9.88
C LEU A 267 -12.87 -16.08 9.04
N MET A 268 -13.15 -17.26 9.60
CA MET A 268 -13.00 -18.53 8.87
C MET A 268 -13.94 -18.59 7.66
N PHE A 269 -15.14 -18.06 7.78
CA PHE A 269 -16.10 -18.02 6.67
C PHE A 269 -15.56 -17.20 5.47
N LEU A 270 -14.81 -16.14 5.69
CA LEU A 270 -14.21 -15.33 4.62
C LEU A 270 -13.17 -16.11 3.80
N PHE A 271 -12.53 -17.09 4.41
CA PHE A 271 -11.50 -17.91 3.75
C PHE A 271 -12.02 -19.26 3.26
N SER A 272 -13.35 -19.45 3.28
CA SER A 272 -14.01 -20.69 2.87
C SER A 272 -14.39 -20.74 1.39
N GLY A 273 -14.33 -19.62 0.69
CA GLY A 273 -14.76 -19.49 -0.70
C GLY A 273 -13.64 -19.05 -1.63
N ASP A 274 -13.96 -19.03 -2.92
CA ASP A 274 -13.05 -18.64 -3.99
C ASP A 274 -13.82 -17.77 -5.00
N ASP A 275 -14.46 -16.70 -4.50
CA ASP A 275 -15.34 -15.83 -5.28
C ASP A 275 -14.56 -15.03 -6.36
N PHE A 276 -13.23 -14.93 -6.23
CA PHE A 276 -12.33 -14.32 -7.20
C PHE A 276 -10.90 -14.91 -7.07
N SER A 277 -10.08 -14.72 -8.11
CA SER A 277 -8.70 -15.20 -8.11
C SER A 277 -7.76 -14.18 -7.46
N LEU A 278 -6.78 -14.65 -6.66
CA LEU A 278 -5.68 -13.82 -6.17
C LEU A 278 -4.61 -13.53 -7.23
N ASP A 279 -4.69 -14.12 -8.41
CA ASP A 279 -3.92 -13.73 -9.59
C ASP A 279 -4.56 -12.46 -10.20
N VAL A 280 -4.48 -11.35 -9.46
CA VAL A 280 -5.24 -10.12 -9.74
C VAL A 280 -4.86 -9.45 -11.06
N ASN A 281 -3.65 -9.70 -11.57
CA ASN A 281 -3.16 -9.16 -12.84
C ASN A 281 -3.06 -10.22 -13.93
N ASP A 282 -3.90 -11.24 -13.86
CA ASP A 282 -4.11 -12.16 -14.99
C ASP A 282 -4.50 -11.35 -16.23
N PRO A 283 -3.77 -11.49 -17.36
CA PRO A 283 -4.06 -10.76 -18.58
C PRO A 283 -5.47 -10.98 -19.14
N GLN A 284 -6.06 -12.14 -18.88
CA GLN A 284 -7.42 -12.47 -19.36
C GLN A 284 -8.51 -11.92 -18.43
N ASN A 285 -8.19 -11.67 -17.16
CA ASN A 285 -9.17 -11.29 -16.16
C ASN A 285 -8.60 -10.34 -15.09
N PRO A 286 -8.11 -9.15 -15.51
CA PRO A 286 -7.52 -8.21 -14.58
C PRO A 286 -8.57 -7.63 -13.62
N ILE A 287 -8.24 -7.60 -12.34
CA ILE A 287 -9.14 -7.10 -11.28
C ILE A 287 -8.41 -6.12 -10.37
N ILE A 288 -9.16 -5.40 -9.57
CA ILE A 288 -8.64 -4.67 -8.41
C ILE A 288 -9.19 -5.33 -7.14
N LEU A 289 -8.29 -5.65 -6.22
CA LEU A 289 -8.60 -6.20 -4.92
C LEU A 289 -8.34 -5.15 -3.83
N THR A 290 -9.34 -4.81 -3.04
CA THR A 290 -9.15 -4.03 -1.83
C THR A 290 -9.19 -4.94 -0.60
N VAL A 291 -8.12 -4.94 0.16
CA VAL A 291 -8.00 -5.66 1.43
C VAL A 291 -8.22 -4.66 2.56
N GLY A 292 -9.37 -4.77 3.21
CA GLY A 292 -9.80 -3.83 4.24
C GLY A 292 -9.18 -4.11 5.60
N SER A 293 -8.86 -3.06 6.34
CA SER A 293 -8.46 -3.12 7.74
C SER A 293 -9.17 -2.02 8.53
N TYR A 294 -9.19 -2.17 9.85
CA TYR A 294 -9.81 -1.22 10.77
C TYR A 294 -8.79 -0.80 11.83
N PRO A 295 -8.60 0.50 12.08
CA PRO A 295 -7.61 0.97 13.05
C PRO A 295 -7.73 0.36 14.45
N THR A 296 -8.97 0.05 14.88
CA THR A 296 -9.27 -0.53 16.18
C THR A 296 -9.05 -2.05 16.26
N LEU A 297 -8.94 -2.73 15.11
CA LEU A 297 -8.82 -4.19 15.01
C LEU A 297 -7.59 -4.63 14.21
N THR A 298 -6.61 -3.74 14.07
CA THR A 298 -5.41 -3.96 13.24
C THR A 298 -4.65 -5.22 13.65
N GLN A 299 -4.50 -5.49 14.95
CA GLN A 299 -3.77 -6.66 15.42
C GLN A 299 -4.43 -7.97 14.99
N THR A 300 -5.75 -8.03 14.97
CA THR A 300 -6.52 -9.20 14.55
C THR A 300 -6.47 -9.38 13.02
N PHE A 301 -6.59 -8.28 12.27
CA PHE A 301 -6.73 -8.38 10.81
C PHE A 301 -5.39 -8.35 10.06
N ALA A 302 -4.32 -7.79 10.63
CA ALA A 302 -3.02 -7.72 9.96
C ALA A 302 -2.49 -9.09 9.48
N PRO A 303 -2.59 -10.21 10.24
CA PRO A 303 -2.13 -11.53 9.76
C PRO A 303 -2.87 -11.98 8.50
N LEU A 304 -4.18 -11.73 8.44
CA LEU A 304 -5.06 -12.11 7.34
C LEU A 304 -4.84 -11.21 6.12
N CYS A 305 -4.73 -9.90 6.33
CA CYS A 305 -4.35 -8.94 5.29
C CYS A 305 -2.99 -9.30 4.69
N SER A 306 -2.00 -9.60 5.54
CA SER A 306 -0.66 -9.97 5.12
C SER A 306 -0.66 -11.24 4.27
N LEU A 307 -1.38 -12.28 4.68
CA LEU A 307 -1.49 -13.51 3.91
C LEU A 307 -2.04 -13.24 2.50
N VAL A 308 -3.17 -12.56 2.40
CA VAL A 308 -3.82 -12.25 1.10
C VAL A 308 -2.91 -11.41 0.21
N ILE A 309 -2.30 -10.34 0.75
CA ILE A 309 -1.42 -9.46 -0.01
C ILE A 309 -0.14 -10.20 -0.44
N THR A 310 0.42 -11.05 0.43
CA THR A 310 1.61 -11.86 0.11
C THR A 310 1.33 -12.81 -1.05
N VAL A 311 0.21 -13.53 -1.02
CA VAL A 311 -0.18 -14.42 -2.13
C VAL A 311 -0.37 -13.62 -3.41
N ALA A 312 -1.17 -12.56 -3.37
CA ALA A 312 -1.45 -11.74 -4.55
C ALA A 312 -0.16 -11.14 -5.15
N THR A 313 0.72 -10.55 -4.34
CA THR A 313 1.97 -9.92 -4.81
C THR A 313 2.95 -10.93 -5.41
N LYS A 314 3.00 -12.16 -4.89
CA LYS A 314 3.81 -13.25 -5.49
C LYS A 314 3.30 -13.66 -6.86
N LEU A 315 1.99 -13.77 -7.03
CA LEU A 315 1.37 -14.10 -8.32
C LEU A 315 1.50 -12.95 -9.32
N MET A 316 1.36 -11.71 -8.85
CA MET A 316 1.55 -10.52 -9.68
C MET A 316 2.97 -10.39 -10.21
N ASN A 317 3.98 -10.73 -9.40
CA ASN A 317 5.38 -10.50 -9.74
C ASN A 317 5.98 -11.63 -10.61
N GLN A 318 5.29 -11.91 -11.71
CA GLN A 318 5.65 -12.89 -12.73
C GLN A 318 5.79 -12.22 -14.09
N PRO A 319 6.57 -12.80 -15.04
CA PRO A 319 6.61 -12.30 -16.40
C PRO A 319 5.24 -12.37 -17.09
N ASP A 320 5.07 -11.55 -18.14
CA ASP A 320 3.93 -11.55 -19.05
C ASP A 320 2.56 -11.28 -18.40
N LYS A 321 2.56 -10.69 -17.21
CA LYS A 321 1.35 -10.25 -16.51
C LYS A 321 0.86 -8.87 -16.97
N HIS A 322 -0.41 -8.60 -16.70
CA HIS A 322 -1.01 -7.30 -16.97
C HIS A 322 -0.37 -6.21 -16.09
N PRO A 323 -0.14 -4.98 -16.61
CA PRO A 323 0.36 -3.87 -15.79
C PRO A 323 -0.50 -3.64 -14.55
N SER A 324 0.15 -3.46 -13.41
CA SER A 324 -0.56 -3.49 -12.14
C SER A 324 0.05 -2.56 -11.09
N PHE A 325 -0.63 -2.47 -9.94
CA PHE A 325 -0.14 -1.69 -8.81
C PHE A 325 -0.40 -2.39 -7.47
N VAL A 326 0.41 -2.03 -6.48
CA VAL A 326 0.19 -2.36 -5.06
C VAL A 326 0.24 -1.04 -4.28
N LEU A 327 -0.84 -0.69 -3.60
CA LEU A 327 -0.94 0.51 -2.78
C LEU A 327 -1.21 0.13 -1.33
N LEU A 328 -0.28 0.51 -0.44
CA LEU A 328 -0.39 0.31 1.00
C LEU A 328 -0.62 1.66 1.69
N ASP A 329 -1.86 1.95 2.11
CA ASP A 329 -2.26 3.25 2.71
C ASP A 329 -1.53 3.54 4.04
N GLU A 330 -1.27 2.52 4.85
CA GLU A 330 -0.50 2.62 6.10
C GLU A 330 0.36 1.37 6.27
N ALA A 331 1.46 1.31 5.52
CA ALA A 331 2.34 0.14 5.45
C ALA A 331 2.84 -0.38 6.82
N PRO A 332 3.17 0.48 7.82
CA PRO A 332 3.63 0.01 9.13
C PRO A 332 2.65 -0.87 9.90
N THR A 333 1.36 -0.86 9.54
CA THR A 333 0.30 -1.57 10.27
C THR A 333 0.17 -3.04 9.89
N VAL A 334 0.79 -3.45 8.78
CA VAL A 334 0.80 -4.81 8.28
C VAL A 334 2.21 -5.19 7.82
N PHE A 335 2.78 -6.24 8.37
CA PHE A 335 4.05 -6.78 7.90
C PHE A 335 3.81 -7.73 6.73
N ILE A 336 4.37 -7.42 5.58
CA ILE A 336 4.30 -8.26 4.38
C ILE A 336 5.71 -8.77 4.09
N PRO A 337 5.95 -10.11 4.14
CA PRO A 337 7.27 -10.67 3.85
C PRO A 337 7.80 -10.23 2.48
N ASN A 338 9.05 -9.82 2.43
CA ASN A 338 9.78 -9.45 1.20
C ASN A 338 9.16 -8.29 0.39
N ILE A 339 8.27 -7.47 0.98
CA ILE A 339 7.70 -6.30 0.29
C ILE A 339 8.76 -5.27 -0.06
N GLU A 340 9.85 -5.21 0.70
CA GLU A 340 10.97 -4.29 0.49
C GLU A 340 11.69 -4.47 -0.85
N VAL A 341 11.60 -5.67 -1.44
CA VAL A 341 12.20 -5.94 -2.75
C VAL A 341 11.24 -5.72 -3.92
N LEU A 342 9.93 -5.60 -3.64
CA LEU A 342 8.91 -5.45 -4.68
C LEU A 342 9.10 -4.20 -5.57
N PRO A 343 9.46 -3.01 -5.07
CA PRO A 343 9.68 -1.85 -5.94
C PRO A 343 10.78 -2.07 -6.98
N ASN A 344 11.80 -2.89 -6.67
CA ASN A 344 12.89 -3.22 -7.58
C ASN A 344 12.53 -4.36 -8.53
N THR A 345 12.02 -5.48 -8.02
CA THR A 345 11.70 -6.67 -8.81
C THR A 345 10.43 -6.48 -9.64
N GLY A 346 9.43 -5.80 -9.10
CA GLY A 346 8.16 -5.52 -9.76
C GLY A 346 8.28 -4.56 -10.94
N ARG A 347 9.35 -3.77 -11.03
CA ARG A 347 9.57 -2.85 -12.15
C ARG A 347 9.60 -3.56 -13.50
N SER A 348 10.33 -4.65 -13.61
CA SER A 348 10.41 -5.45 -14.84
C SER A 348 9.07 -6.09 -15.21
N ASN A 349 8.28 -6.42 -14.20
CA ASN A 349 6.94 -7.01 -14.31
C ASN A 349 5.80 -5.96 -14.32
N LYS A 350 6.15 -4.68 -14.49
CA LYS A 350 5.21 -3.54 -14.59
C LYS A 350 4.27 -3.43 -13.38
N ILE A 351 4.82 -3.55 -12.17
CA ILE A 351 4.08 -3.34 -10.91
C ILE A 351 4.46 -1.99 -10.32
N ALA A 352 3.51 -1.06 -10.22
CA ALA A 352 3.68 0.20 -9.51
C ALA A 352 3.47 -0.02 -8.01
N THR A 353 4.52 0.11 -7.21
CA THR A 353 4.45 -0.05 -5.75
C THR A 353 4.31 1.33 -5.09
N VAL A 354 3.25 1.54 -4.32
CA VAL A 354 2.99 2.78 -3.57
C VAL A 354 2.97 2.46 -2.08
N ILE A 355 3.96 2.93 -1.37
CA ILE A 355 4.12 2.73 0.07
C ILE A 355 3.81 4.02 0.80
N MET A 356 2.85 3.99 1.71
CA MET A 356 2.48 5.16 2.49
C MET A 356 2.67 4.91 3.98
N CYS A 357 3.15 5.92 4.69
CA CYS A 357 3.27 5.89 6.15
C CYS A 357 3.17 7.30 6.75
N GLN A 358 2.98 7.38 8.07
CA GLN A 358 2.90 8.65 8.77
C GLN A 358 4.25 9.14 9.26
N ASP A 359 5.12 8.23 9.63
CA ASP A 359 6.45 8.53 10.17
C ASP A 359 7.43 7.38 9.87
N ILE A 360 8.71 7.71 9.70
CA ILE A 360 9.78 6.72 9.46
C ILE A 360 9.95 5.81 10.67
N ALA A 361 9.80 6.33 11.89
CA ALA A 361 9.93 5.53 13.10
C ALA A 361 8.85 4.43 13.19
N GLN A 362 7.64 4.68 12.71
CA GLN A 362 6.59 3.66 12.64
C GLN A 362 6.94 2.57 11.62
N LEU A 363 7.57 2.95 10.50
CA LEU A 363 8.03 1.98 9.51
C LEU A 363 9.16 1.11 10.07
N GLU A 364 10.13 1.72 10.77
CA GLU A 364 11.20 1.01 11.48
C GLU A 364 10.64 0.06 12.55
N ASP A 365 9.57 0.44 13.24
CA ASP A 365 8.93 -0.42 14.24
C ASP A 365 8.22 -1.62 13.60
N GLY A 366 7.48 -1.41 12.51
CA GLY A 366 6.71 -2.44 11.82
C GLY A 366 7.56 -3.44 11.02
N TYR A 367 8.69 -3.00 10.44
CA TYR A 367 9.50 -3.83 9.54
C TYR A 367 10.92 -4.14 10.07
N GLY A 368 11.35 -3.48 11.14
CA GLY A 368 12.75 -3.42 11.54
C GLY A 368 13.51 -2.38 10.71
N ARG A 369 14.56 -1.80 11.31
CA ARG A 369 15.31 -0.68 10.71
C ARG A 369 15.88 -1.00 9.33
N GLU A 370 16.54 -2.16 9.19
CA GLU A 370 17.20 -2.53 7.93
C GLU A 370 16.21 -2.64 6.76
N LYS A 371 15.07 -3.31 6.96
CA LYS A 371 14.03 -3.45 5.94
C LYS A 371 13.32 -2.13 5.65
N ALA A 372 13.10 -1.29 6.68
CA ALA A 372 12.54 0.04 6.51
C ALA A 372 13.45 0.93 5.65
N ASP A 373 14.78 0.89 5.88
CA ASP A 373 15.77 1.61 5.09
C ASP A 373 15.78 1.13 3.62
N VAL A 374 15.73 -0.20 3.40
CA VAL A 374 15.65 -0.79 2.05
C VAL A 374 14.36 -0.36 1.36
N LEU A 375 13.22 -0.43 2.03
CA LEU A 375 11.91 -0.06 1.47
C LEU A 375 11.88 1.42 1.07
N PHE A 376 12.41 2.30 1.93
CA PHE A 376 12.55 3.72 1.65
C PHE A 376 13.46 3.98 0.44
N ALA A 377 14.62 3.33 0.37
CA ALA A 377 15.60 3.51 -0.72
C ALA A 377 15.15 2.89 -2.06
N SER A 378 14.33 1.83 -2.03
CA SER A 378 13.85 1.14 -3.22
C SER A 378 12.79 1.93 -4.00
N CYS A 379 12.10 2.85 -3.36
CA CYS A 379 11.17 3.76 -4.01
C CYS A 379 11.95 4.95 -4.59
N ASN A 380 11.81 5.21 -5.90
CA ASN A 380 12.56 6.28 -6.55
C ASN A 380 11.81 7.62 -6.60
N SER A 381 10.50 7.62 -6.37
CA SER A 381 9.69 8.85 -6.29
C SER A 381 9.16 9.03 -4.88
N HIS A 382 9.37 10.21 -4.30
CA HIS A 382 9.06 10.52 -2.91
C HIS A 382 8.15 11.73 -2.80
N PHE A 383 7.11 11.62 -1.98
CA PHE A 383 6.16 12.69 -1.67
C PHE A 383 6.12 12.90 -0.15
N TYR A 384 6.59 14.04 0.30
CA TYR A 384 6.69 14.38 1.71
C TYR A 384 5.71 15.49 2.08
N GLY A 385 4.67 15.15 2.81
CA GLY A 385 3.74 16.09 3.42
C GLY A 385 4.26 16.59 4.78
N ARG A 386 3.39 17.28 5.52
CA ARG A 386 3.72 17.72 6.88
C ARG A 386 4.08 16.54 7.76
N VAL A 387 5.19 16.65 8.49
CA VAL A 387 5.62 15.67 9.50
C VAL A 387 5.55 16.27 10.90
N ALA A 388 5.44 15.42 11.92
CA ALA A 388 5.38 15.84 13.32
C ALA A 388 6.74 15.69 14.04
N SER A 389 7.59 14.78 13.56
CA SER A 389 8.89 14.46 14.16
C SER A 389 10.00 15.34 13.58
N SER A 390 10.77 16.03 14.43
CA SER A 390 11.96 16.78 14.02
C SER A 390 13.03 15.87 13.43
N LYS A 391 13.20 14.65 13.97
CA LYS A 391 14.14 13.65 13.44
C LYS A 391 13.78 13.27 12.01
N THR A 392 12.49 13.02 11.74
CA THR A 392 11.99 12.75 10.39
C THR A 392 12.21 13.94 9.48
N ALA A 393 11.90 15.17 9.93
CA ALA A 393 12.13 16.39 9.15
C ALA A 393 13.60 16.59 8.76
N GLU A 394 14.56 16.26 9.62
CA GLU A 394 15.99 16.30 9.32
C GLU A 394 16.38 15.26 8.26
N ILE A 395 15.85 14.03 8.35
CA ILE A 395 16.09 12.98 7.35
C ILE A 395 15.59 13.46 5.98
N LEU A 396 14.38 14.01 5.92
CA LEU A 396 13.78 14.50 4.68
C LEU A 396 14.57 15.68 4.10
N SER A 397 15.01 16.63 4.93
CA SER A 397 15.82 17.77 4.49
C SER A 397 17.10 17.32 3.80
N LYS A 398 17.79 16.30 4.34
CA LYS A 398 19.01 15.74 3.77
C LYS A 398 18.79 15.11 2.37
N GLN A 399 17.59 14.61 2.06
CA GLN A 399 17.29 14.04 0.74
C GLN A 399 17.33 15.09 -0.39
N PHE A 400 17.06 16.36 -0.07
CA PHE A 400 17.12 17.45 -1.05
C PHE A 400 18.52 18.05 -1.17
N GLY A 401 19.43 17.73 -0.27
CA GLY A 401 20.78 18.25 -0.23
C GLY A 401 20.84 19.74 0.13
N LYS A 402 21.98 20.33 -0.16
CA LYS A 402 22.26 21.74 0.11
C LYS A 402 22.52 22.51 -1.18
N ALA A 403 22.28 23.79 -1.16
CA ALA A 403 22.55 24.71 -2.26
C ALA A 403 23.27 25.97 -1.74
N ASP A 404 24.15 26.50 -2.56
CA ASP A 404 24.85 27.75 -2.29
C ASP A 404 23.89 28.93 -2.41
N LYS A 405 23.77 29.73 -1.34
CA LYS A 405 23.07 31.01 -1.36
C LYS A 405 24.06 32.16 -1.23
N VAL A 406 24.03 33.05 -2.21
CA VAL A 406 24.82 34.27 -2.18
C VAL A 406 24.08 35.32 -1.37
N TYR A 407 24.68 35.77 -0.29
CA TYR A 407 24.21 36.89 0.51
C TYR A 407 25.01 38.12 0.15
N ILE A 408 24.30 39.15 -0.31
CA ILE A 408 24.86 40.46 -0.61
C ILE A 408 24.55 41.36 0.57
N THR A 409 25.56 41.70 1.35
CA THR A 409 25.43 42.68 2.43
C THR A 409 25.97 43.99 1.93
N SER A 410 25.12 45.02 1.88
CA SER A 410 25.56 46.40 1.58
C SER A 410 25.63 47.19 2.88
N ASN A 411 26.82 47.64 3.23
CA ASN A 411 27.03 48.53 4.36
C ASN A 411 27.19 49.99 3.86
N GLU A 412 26.35 50.86 4.38
CA GLU A 412 26.47 52.32 4.16
C GLU A 412 27.15 52.93 5.37
N GLY A 413 28.43 53.31 5.19
CA GLY A 413 29.20 54.00 6.23
C GLY A 413 29.16 55.53 6.04
N ARG A 414 28.76 56.26 7.06
CA ARG A 414 28.89 57.73 7.10
C ARG A 414 30.22 58.11 7.70
N ASN A 415 31.09 58.70 6.92
CA ASN A 415 32.37 59.17 7.41
C ASN A 415 32.21 60.61 7.92
N THR A 416 32.27 60.81 9.22
CA THR A 416 32.05 62.10 9.88
C THR A 416 33.17 63.10 9.66
N ARG A 417 34.33 62.72 9.08
CA ARG A 417 35.48 63.60 8.83
C ARG A 417 35.68 64.02 7.39
N LYS A 418 35.00 63.41 6.41
CA LYS A 418 34.95 63.86 5.02
C LYS A 418 33.52 63.66 4.50
N PHE A 419 32.97 64.70 3.87
CA PHE A 419 31.65 64.63 3.22
C PHE A 419 31.72 63.58 2.12
N GLY A 420 31.38 62.32 2.41
CA GLY A 420 31.35 61.20 1.48
C GLY A 420 30.69 59.98 2.07
N LYS A 421 29.81 59.35 1.30
CA LYS A 421 29.22 58.03 1.63
C LYS A 421 30.14 56.94 1.07
N THR A 422 30.55 56.01 1.92
CA THR A 422 31.31 54.84 1.48
C THR A 422 30.33 53.66 1.38
N PHE A 423 30.22 53.08 0.20
CA PHE A 423 29.43 51.89 -0.05
C PHE A 423 30.36 50.68 -0.07
N GLY A 424 30.19 49.81 0.92
CA GLY A 424 30.85 48.51 0.93
C GLY A 424 29.82 47.43 0.49
N ARG A 425 30.16 46.62 -0.50
CA ARG A 425 29.38 45.44 -0.89
C ARG A 425 30.22 44.22 -0.57
N SER A 426 29.68 43.36 0.30
CA SER A 426 30.30 42.07 0.62
C SER A 426 29.40 40.96 0.10
N GLU A 427 29.97 40.03 -0.65
CA GLU A 427 29.30 38.82 -1.11
C GLU A 427 29.79 37.64 -0.26
N THR A 428 28.88 36.98 0.42
CA THR A 428 29.17 35.77 1.22
C THR A 428 28.37 34.62 0.67
N ILE A 429 29.04 33.55 0.26
CA ILE A 429 28.42 32.30 -0.15
C ILE A 429 28.22 31.47 1.10
N GLN A 430 26.98 31.06 1.36
CA GLN A 430 26.65 30.14 2.45
C GLN A 430 25.90 28.93 1.89
N GLU A 431 26.41 27.76 2.21
CA GLU A 431 25.73 26.51 1.92
C GLU A 431 24.54 26.35 2.87
N ARG A 432 23.34 26.15 2.32
CA ARG A 432 22.11 25.95 3.11
C ARG A 432 21.26 24.83 2.52
N ASP A 433 20.51 24.16 3.40
CA ASP A 433 19.54 23.14 2.97
C ASP A 433 18.58 23.72 1.93
N VAL A 434 18.32 22.96 0.87
CA VAL A 434 17.36 23.34 -0.20
C VAL A 434 15.98 23.53 0.40
N ILE A 435 15.56 22.60 1.28
CA ILE A 435 14.35 22.69 2.12
C ILE A 435 14.79 22.45 3.57
N LYS A 436 14.52 23.40 4.44
CA LYS A 436 14.89 23.29 5.86
C LYS A 436 14.01 22.29 6.58
N PRO A 437 14.50 21.60 7.65
CA PRO A 437 13.68 20.73 8.48
C PRO A 437 12.40 21.40 9.00
N SER A 438 12.50 22.66 9.43
CA SER A 438 11.36 23.45 9.92
C SER A 438 10.25 23.65 8.87
N GLU A 439 10.57 23.60 7.59
CA GLU A 439 9.58 23.76 6.52
C GLU A 439 8.70 22.52 6.41
N PHE A 440 9.24 21.30 6.60
CA PHE A 440 8.46 20.06 6.62
C PHE A 440 7.49 19.98 7.81
N LEU A 441 7.83 20.60 8.94
CA LEU A 441 6.95 20.69 10.11
C LEU A 441 5.76 21.62 9.86
N ASN A 442 5.89 22.57 8.91
CA ASN A 442 4.93 23.65 8.66
C ASN A 442 4.20 23.56 7.31
N LEU A 443 4.37 22.48 6.54
CA LEU A 443 3.63 22.29 5.29
C LEU A 443 2.13 22.28 5.55
N GLN A 444 1.38 22.88 4.64
CA GLN A 444 -0.07 22.93 4.71
C GLN A 444 -0.72 21.62 4.26
N VAL A 445 -1.98 21.40 4.62
CA VAL A 445 -2.73 20.22 4.16
C VAL A 445 -2.76 20.17 2.63
N GLY A 446 -2.38 19.03 2.06
CA GLY A 446 -2.28 18.85 0.61
C GLY A 446 -1.04 19.46 -0.03
N GLU A 447 -0.17 20.15 0.74
CA GLU A 447 1.13 20.60 0.27
C GLU A 447 2.17 19.50 0.48
N PHE A 448 2.91 19.17 -0.59
CA PHE A 448 3.97 18.18 -0.56
C PHE A 448 5.22 18.75 -1.22
N ALA A 449 6.37 18.43 -0.63
CA ALA A 449 7.66 18.52 -1.27
C ALA A 449 8.11 17.12 -1.68
N GLY A 450 8.85 16.98 -2.77
CA GLY A 450 9.23 15.65 -3.21
C GLY A 450 10.22 15.62 -4.35
N LEU A 451 10.59 14.38 -4.64
CA LEU A 451 11.48 14.00 -5.74
C LEU A 451 10.71 13.03 -6.64
N ALA A 452 10.67 13.26 -7.93
CA ALA A 452 10.02 12.37 -8.89
C ALA A 452 10.97 12.06 -10.05
N VAL A 453 11.27 10.79 -10.23
CA VAL A 453 12.14 10.32 -11.31
C VAL A 453 11.35 10.21 -12.62
N GLU A 454 12.03 10.51 -13.73
CA GLU A 454 11.39 10.54 -15.06
C GLU A 454 10.18 11.50 -15.10
N SER A 455 10.27 12.62 -14.40
CA SER A 455 9.21 13.61 -14.23
C SER A 455 9.52 14.91 -14.98
N ASN A 456 8.47 15.60 -15.38
CA ASN A 456 8.54 16.99 -15.83
C ASN A 456 8.98 17.97 -14.71
N LYS A 457 8.89 17.52 -13.45
CA LYS A 457 9.33 18.25 -12.26
C LYS A 457 10.11 17.30 -11.34
N PRO A 458 11.41 17.08 -11.58
CA PRO A 458 12.22 16.15 -10.78
C PRO A 458 12.25 16.47 -9.29
N THR A 459 12.22 17.77 -8.95
CA THR A 459 12.06 18.26 -7.57
C THR A 459 10.89 19.22 -7.56
N PHE A 460 10.03 19.11 -6.57
CA PHE A 460 8.84 19.94 -6.45
C PHE A 460 8.51 20.26 -4.99
N ARG A 461 7.84 21.41 -4.81
CA ARG A 461 7.09 21.78 -3.61
C ARG A 461 5.83 22.47 -4.09
N THR A 462 4.67 21.85 -3.88
CA THR A 462 3.40 22.34 -4.43
C THR A 462 2.22 21.73 -3.68
N ARG A 463 1.05 22.37 -3.83
CA ARG A 463 -0.21 21.82 -3.34
C ARG A 463 -0.86 20.95 -4.43
N PHE A 464 -1.18 19.73 -4.08
CA PHE A 464 -1.86 18.78 -4.95
C PHE A 464 -3.37 18.94 -4.88
N LYS A 465 -4.03 18.79 -6.00
CA LYS A 465 -5.49 18.80 -6.10
C LYS A 465 -6.05 17.41 -5.85
N GLN A 466 -7.17 17.35 -5.16
CA GLN A 466 -7.92 16.11 -4.99
C GLN A 466 -8.40 15.56 -6.33
N ALA A 467 -8.52 14.25 -6.46
CA ALA A 467 -9.12 13.63 -7.62
C ALA A 467 -10.63 13.91 -7.66
N GLN A 468 -11.14 14.12 -8.87
CA GLN A 468 -12.58 14.19 -9.06
C GLN A 468 -13.14 12.75 -9.04
N ARG A 469 -14.02 12.47 -8.11
CA ARG A 469 -14.77 11.23 -8.05
C ARG A 469 -15.97 11.32 -9.02
N PRO A 470 -16.11 10.36 -9.97
CA PRO A 470 -17.21 10.43 -10.94
C PRO A 470 -18.59 10.43 -10.29
N GLN A 471 -18.80 9.57 -9.31
CA GLN A 471 -19.98 9.50 -8.45
C GLN A 471 -19.61 8.82 -7.14
N PRO A 472 -20.28 9.14 -6.02
CA PRO A 472 -20.17 8.32 -4.80
C PRO A 472 -20.58 6.90 -5.12
N ALA A 473 -19.76 5.92 -4.72
CA ALA A 473 -20.08 4.52 -4.94
C ALA A 473 -20.32 3.82 -3.61
N GLU A 474 -21.39 3.05 -3.57
CA GLU A 474 -21.58 2.04 -2.53
C GLU A 474 -20.92 0.74 -2.99
N LEU A 475 -20.35 0.01 -2.03
CA LEU A 475 -19.80 -1.30 -2.30
C LEU A 475 -20.93 -2.29 -2.56
N LYS A 476 -20.84 -3.02 -3.68
CA LYS A 476 -21.82 -4.06 -3.98
C LYS A 476 -21.62 -5.21 -3.01
N LYS A 477 -22.64 -5.51 -2.22
CA LYS A 477 -22.63 -6.69 -1.35
C LYS A 477 -22.70 -7.94 -2.22
N PRO A 478 -21.84 -8.93 -1.99
CA PRO A 478 -22.02 -10.23 -2.62
C PRO A 478 -23.31 -10.89 -2.10
N ASP A 479 -24.02 -11.54 -2.99
CA ASP A 479 -25.22 -12.28 -2.65
C ASP A 479 -24.84 -13.73 -2.42
N PHE A 480 -24.74 -14.13 -1.16
CA PHE A 480 -24.56 -15.53 -0.81
C PHE A 480 -25.41 -15.89 0.40
N SER A 481 -25.97 -17.08 0.35
CA SER A 481 -26.71 -17.69 1.43
C SER A 481 -25.85 -18.79 2.04
N GLY A 482 -25.66 -18.74 3.35
CA GLY A 482 -24.92 -19.75 4.08
C GLY A 482 -24.88 -19.43 5.56
N SER A 483 -24.84 -20.46 6.40
CA SER A 483 -24.67 -20.30 7.84
C SER A 483 -23.19 -20.36 8.18
N VAL A 484 -22.66 -19.27 8.72
CA VAL A 484 -21.30 -19.20 9.27
C VAL A 484 -21.06 -20.31 10.30
N SER A 485 -22.05 -20.55 11.15
CA SER A 485 -21.96 -21.58 12.19
C SER A 485 -21.88 -23.00 11.61
N ASP A 486 -22.68 -23.31 10.58
CA ASP A 486 -22.68 -24.64 9.96
C ASP A 486 -21.38 -24.92 9.23
N TYR A 487 -20.81 -23.89 8.56
CA TYR A 487 -19.51 -24.02 7.95
C TYR A 487 -18.40 -24.32 8.98
N TYR A 488 -18.37 -23.58 10.09
CA TYR A 488 -17.38 -23.79 11.14
C TYR A 488 -17.45 -25.20 11.76
N LYS A 489 -18.65 -25.70 11.98
CA LYS A 489 -18.88 -27.06 12.48
C LYS A 489 -18.38 -28.11 11.48
N ARG A 490 -18.66 -27.91 10.19
CA ARG A 490 -18.20 -28.80 9.12
C ARG A 490 -16.67 -28.87 9.06
N VAL A 491 -15.97 -27.75 9.12
CA VAL A 491 -14.50 -27.71 9.15
C VAL A 491 -13.93 -28.58 10.27
N ARG A 492 -14.50 -28.46 11.46
CA ARG A 492 -14.07 -29.30 12.60
C ARG A 492 -14.36 -30.78 12.39
N TYR A 493 -15.50 -31.11 11.82
CA TYR A 493 -15.83 -32.49 11.48
C TYR A 493 -14.87 -33.09 10.45
N ASP A 494 -14.57 -32.37 9.38
CA ASP A 494 -13.67 -32.83 8.32
C ASP A 494 -12.26 -33.09 8.86
N ILE A 495 -11.76 -32.23 9.74
CA ILE A 495 -10.46 -32.42 10.40
C ILE A 495 -10.47 -33.58 11.39
N ASN A 496 -11.47 -33.71 12.26
CA ASN A 496 -11.56 -34.81 13.21
C ASN A 496 -11.61 -36.17 12.49
N LYS A 497 -12.33 -36.24 11.38
CA LYS A 497 -12.38 -37.44 10.51
C LYS A 497 -11.03 -37.74 9.89
N MET A 498 -10.33 -36.73 9.38
CA MET A 498 -9.01 -36.88 8.77
C MET A 498 -7.94 -37.34 9.79
N LEU A 499 -7.99 -36.83 11.01
CA LEU A 499 -7.07 -37.16 12.10
C LEU A 499 -7.44 -38.46 12.83
N GLU A 500 -8.50 -39.14 12.42
CA GLU A 500 -8.98 -40.38 13.05
C GLU A 500 -9.28 -40.21 14.56
N ILE A 501 -9.71 -39.01 14.97
CA ILE A 501 -10.07 -38.71 16.36
C ILE A 501 -11.46 -39.29 16.60
N GLY A 502 -11.51 -40.51 17.18
CA GLY A 502 -12.77 -41.17 17.54
C GLY A 502 -13.42 -40.58 18.80
N GLY A 503 -14.72 -40.37 18.77
CA GLY A 503 -15.59 -40.37 19.93
C GLY A 503 -16.16 -39.08 20.47
N THR A 504 -15.88 -37.91 19.91
CA THR A 504 -16.57 -36.67 20.32
C THR A 504 -16.96 -35.76 19.13
N ALA A 505 -17.13 -36.32 17.95
CA ALA A 505 -18.07 -35.75 17.02
C ALA A 505 -19.45 -35.95 17.68
N GLY A 506 -19.92 -34.96 18.44
CA GLY A 506 -21.29 -35.00 18.91
C GLY A 506 -22.16 -35.39 17.73
N GLU A 507 -23.12 -36.24 17.93
CA GLU A 507 -24.06 -36.78 16.94
C GLU A 507 -24.48 -35.70 15.93
N TYR A 508 -23.65 -35.53 14.87
CA TYR A 508 -24.08 -34.83 13.67
C TYR A 508 -24.88 -35.84 12.89
N ASP A 509 -26.20 -35.78 13.12
CA ASP A 509 -27.18 -36.57 12.42
C ASP A 509 -26.91 -36.56 10.91
N ARG A 510 -26.86 -37.76 10.29
CA ARG A 510 -26.74 -37.94 8.83
C ARG A 510 -27.80 -37.18 8.05
N ASP A 511 -28.93 -36.83 8.66
CA ASP A 511 -30.00 -36.05 8.04
C ASP A 511 -29.68 -34.57 7.94
N THR A 512 -28.91 -34.00 8.86
CA THR A 512 -28.36 -32.65 8.74
C THR A 512 -27.27 -32.59 7.65
N MET A 513 -26.53 -33.68 7.42
CA MET A 513 -25.56 -33.79 6.32
C MET A 513 -26.25 -33.92 4.95
N LYS A 514 -27.34 -34.64 4.83
CA LYS A 514 -28.10 -34.73 3.58
C LYS A 514 -28.72 -33.40 3.18
N LEU A 515 -29.17 -32.60 4.14
CA LEU A 515 -29.58 -31.22 3.86
C LEU A 515 -28.43 -30.36 3.32
N ASN A 516 -27.22 -30.63 3.77
CA ASN A 516 -26.02 -29.92 3.34
C ASN A 516 -25.43 -30.48 2.04
N GLU A 517 -25.64 -31.73 1.67
CA GLU A 517 -25.28 -32.24 0.32
C GLU A 517 -26.16 -31.62 -0.76
N THR A 518 -27.41 -31.34 -0.50
CA THR A 518 -28.29 -30.58 -1.41
C THR A 518 -27.82 -29.12 -1.50
N LYS A 519 -27.10 -28.58 -0.51
CA LYS A 519 -26.50 -27.24 -0.48
C LYS A 519 -25.08 -27.20 -1.02
N ARG A 520 -24.39 -28.35 -1.31
CA ARG A 520 -23.11 -28.39 -2.03
C ARG A 520 -23.21 -27.74 -3.39
N ASN A 521 -24.31 -27.92 -4.10
CA ASN A 521 -24.59 -27.24 -5.35
C ASN A 521 -24.77 -25.72 -5.20
N PHE A 522 -24.90 -25.23 -3.96
CA PHE A 522 -25.12 -23.82 -3.66
C PHE A 522 -23.80 -23.01 -3.64
N PHE A 523 -22.68 -23.66 -3.41
CA PHE A 523 -21.36 -23.00 -3.39
C PHE A 523 -20.63 -23.05 -4.74
N GLY A 524 -21.29 -23.57 -5.79
CA GLY A 524 -20.78 -23.48 -7.17
C GLY A 524 -19.47 -24.25 -7.42
N VAL A 525 -19.18 -25.26 -6.63
CA VAL A 525 -18.04 -26.14 -6.85
C VAL A 525 -18.54 -27.49 -7.32
N GLU A 526 -18.68 -27.65 -8.64
CA GLU A 526 -18.61 -28.97 -9.26
C GLU A 526 -17.13 -29.39 -9.30
N TYR A 527 -16.82 -30.51 -8.70
CA TYR A 527 -15.53 -31.18 -8.84
C TYR A 527 -15.57 -32.08 -10.08
#